data_70855aa58388e958b8c416548248fc5a
#
_entry.id   70855aa58388e958b8c416548248fc5a
#
_cell.length_a   1.000
_cell.length_b   1.000
_cell.length_c   1.000
_cell.angle_alpha   90.00
_cell.angle_beta   90.00
_cell.angle_gamma   90.00
#
_symmetry.space_group_name_H-M   'P 1'
#
loop_
_entity.id
_entity.type
_entity.pdbx_description
1 polymer ?
#
loop_
_entity_poly.entity_id
_entity_poly.type
_entity_poly.pdbx_seq_one_letter_code
_entity_poly.pdbx_strand_id
1 'polypeptide(L)'
;MNNKLEGFVKDNKKEFEVRGPSDKLWEKIAAELDKKQEPKKKIELYKWLSIAAMLVISLGIYFTYNYTQATTGINVADISPEFGQKEVRFVNQIEEKRDSLAIYATANPELYKKFTNDLKNLDADYERLKVELPESPNQLLIVKAMVRNREMQLQILKQQLMIINQVNQYKKENSI
;
A
#
# COMPACT_ATOMS: atom_id res chain seq x y z
N MET A 1 36.04 -49.31 53.55
CA MET A 1 35.79 -50.46 52.70
C MET A 1 36.11 -50.23 51.22
N ASN A 2 36.85 -49.15 50.81
CA ASN A 2 37.10 -48.83 49.43
C ASN A 2 38.46 -49.27 48.85
N ASN A 3 39.38 -49.73 49.64
CA ASN A 3 40.74 -50.02 49.19
C ASN A 3 40.91 -51.30 48.38
N LYS A 4 39.95 -52.23 48.40
CA LYS A 4 40.03 -53.43 47.55
C LYS A 4 39.62 -53.22 46.10
N LEU A 5 38.69 -52.29 45.86
CA LEU A 5 38.27 -51.91 44.49
C LEU A 5 39.32 -51.07 43.77
N GLU A 6 39.96 -50.13 44.52
CA GLU A 6 41.07 -49.34 43.94
C GLU A 6 42.28 -50.17 43.61
N GLY A 7 42.61 -51.15 44.49
CA GLY A 7 43.71 -52.11 44.21
C GLY A 7 43.42 -52.94 42.97
N PHE A 8 42.22 -53.50 42.87
CA PHE A 8 41.81 -54.31 41.71
C PHE A 8 41.84 -53.53 40.37
N VAL A 9 41.36 -52.28 40.36
CA VAL A 9 41.37 -51.39 39.20
C VAL A 9 42.82 -51.00 38.83
N LYS A 10 43.72 -50.79 39.80
CA LYS A 10 45.10 -50.49 39.55
C LYS A 10 45.88 -51.65 38.95
N ASP A 11 45.65 -52.85 39.45
CA ASP A 11 46.36 -54.06 39.04
C ASP A 11 45.87 -54.57 37.64
N ASN A 12 44.60 -54.28 37.30
CA ASN A 12 44.05 -54.66 36.02
C ASN A 12 43.91 -53.49 35.00
N LYS A 13 44.57 -52.40 35.26
CA LYS A 13 44.49 -51.18 34.41
C LYS A 13 44.74 -51.44 32.94
N LYS A 14 45.67 -52.33 32.61
CA LYS A 14 45.96 -52.75 31.25
C LYS A 14 44.84 -53.52 30.54
N GLU A 15 43.97 -54.18 31.27
CA GLU A 15 42.81 -54.89 30.70
C GLU A 15 41.63 -53.96 30.45
N PHE A 16 41.54 -52.87 31.23
CA PHE A 16 40.50 -51.84 31.03
C PHE A 16 40.87 -50.84 29.93
N GLU A 17 42.16 -50.71 29.62
CA GLU A 17 42.66 -49.82 28.54
C GLU A 17 42.79 -50.57 27.19
N VAL A 18 41.96 -51.59 26.95
CA VAL A 18 41.99 -52.32 25.67
C VAL A 18 41.45 -51.47 24.54
N ARG A 19 42.36 -50.90 23.78
CA ARG A 19 42.17 -50.19 22.52
C ARG A 19 41.53 -48.79 22.67
N GLY A 20 42.35 -47.79 22.59
CA GLY A 20 41.89 -46.43 22.26
C GLY A 20 41.04 -46.45 20.97
N PRO A 21 40.20 -45.48 20.79
CA PRO A 21 39.34 -45.39 19.60
C PRO A 21 40.18 -45.53 18.34
N SER A 22 39.72 -46.39 17.43
CA SER A 22 40.48 -46.70 16.20
C SER A 22 40.63 -45.40 15.34
N ASP A 23 41.79 -45.29 14.65
CA ASP A 23 42.04 -44.16 13.75
C ASP A 23 40.94 -43.96 12.71
N LYS A 24 40.26 -45.02 12.32
CA LYS A 24 39.05 -44.97 11.44
C LYS A 24 37.87 -44.25 12.09
N LEU A 25 37.80 -44.18 13.41
CA LEU A 25 36.73 -43.46 14.11
C LEU A 25 37.03 -41.97 14.13
N TRP A 26 38.31 -41.60 14.27
CA TRP A 26 38.77 -40.23 14.17
C TRP A 26 38.61 -39.68 12.73
N GLU A 27 38.90 -40.49 11.71
CA GLU A 27 38.64 -40.09 10.32
C GLU A 27 37.18 -39.90 10.02
N LYS A 28 36.29 -40.70 10.57
CA LYS A 28 34.85 -40.50 10.41
C LYS A 28 34.32 -39.26 11.12
N ILE A 29 34.82 -39.00 12.33
CA ILE A 29 34.42 -37.79 13.08
C ILE A 29 34.97 -36.54 12.39
N ALA A 30 36.19 -36.55 11.88
CA ALA A 30 36.75 -35.46 11.11
C ALA A 30 35.95 -35.20 9.82
N ALA A 31 35.61 -36.26 9.10
CA ALA A 31 34.78 -36.15 7.87
C ALA A 31 33.33 -35.69 8.13
N GLU A 32 32.76 -35.98 9.29
CA GLU A 32 31.44 -35.46 9.68
C GLU A 32 31.49 -34.01 10.18
N LEU A 33 32.58 -33.60 10.83
CA LEU A 33 32.83 -32.22 11.21
C LEU A 33 33.05 -31.31 10.01
N ASP A 34 33.81 -31.78 9.02
CA ASP A 34 34.04 -31.06 7.77
C ASP A 34 32.74 -30.91 6.93
N LYS A 35 31.88 -31.94 6.93
CA LYS A 35 30.54 -31.85 6.30
C LYS A 35 29.62 -30.89 7.01
N LYS A 36 29.81 -30.62 8.31
CA LYS A 36 28.99 -29.67 9.08
C LYS A 36 29.44 -28.22 8.90
N GLN A 37 30.63 -27.98 8.30
CA GLN A 37 31.15 -26.64 8.02
C GLN A 37 30.90 -26.15 6.59
N GLU A 38 30.06 -26.82 5.81
CA GLU A 38 29.59 -26.16 4.59
C GLU A 38 28.79 -24.90 5.01
N PRO A 39 29.24 -23.71 4.62
CA PRO A 39 28.52 -22.49 4.92
C PRO A 39 27.19 -22.60 4.17
N LYS A 40 26.12 -22.83 4.90
CA LYS A 40 24.77 -22.73 4.35
C LYS A 40 24.71 -21.46 3.54
N LYS A 41 24.43 -21.56 2.26
CA LYS A 41 24.33 -20.49 1.27
C LYS A 41 23.38 -19.38 1.75
N LYS A 42 23.81 -18.55 2.69
CA LYS A 42 23.12 -17.28 3.06
C LYS A 42 23.20 -16.25 1.94
N ILE A 43 24.01 -16.51 0.93
CA ILE A 43 24.32 -15.58 -0.17
C ILE A 43 23.14 -15.45 -1.15
N GLU A 44 22.31 -16.47 -1.32
CA GLU A 44 21.17 -16.37 -2.25
C GLU A 44 20.02 -15.52 -1.70
N LEU A 45 19.74 -15.61 -0.41
CA LEU A 45 18.71 -14.77 0.21
C LEU A 45 19.06 -13.27 0.11
N TYR A 46 20.35 -12.92 0.21
CA TYR A 46 20.79 -11.52 0.12
C TYR A 46 20.64 -10.96 -1.30
N LYS A 47 20.84 -11.80 -2.33
CA LYS A 47 20.63 -11.43 -3.74
C LYS A 47 19.14 -11.21 -4.03
N TRP A 48 18.26 -12.03 -3.48
CA TRP A 48 16.81 -11.84 -3.60
C TRP A 48 16.31 -10.60 -2.86
N LEU A 49 16.86 -10.31 -1.68
CA LEU A 49 16.54 -9.11 -0.91
C LEU A 49 16.96 -7.83 -1.64
N SER A 50 18.12 -7.85 -2.35
CA SER A 50 18.58 -6.68 -3.12
C SER A 50 17.71 -6.40 -4.35
N ILE A 51 17.16 -7.44 -5.00
CA ILE A 51 16.23 -7.29 -6.13
C ILE A 51 14.90 -6.72 -5.64
N ALA A 52 14.39 -7.22 -4.51
CA ALA A 52 13.16 -6.69 -3.89
C ALA A 52 13.32 -5.21 -3.47
N ALA A 53 14.46 -4.84 -2.90
CA ALA A 53 14.76 -3.45 -2.55
C ALA A 53 14.82 -2.53 -3.78
N MET A 54 15.42 -2.97 -4.89
CA MET A 54 15.42 -2.21 -6.14
C MET A 54 13.99 -2.02 -6.71
N LEU A 55 13.14 -3.04 -6.64
CA LEU A 55 11.75 -2.93 -7.07
C LEU A 55 10.95 -1.94 -6.21
N VAL A 56 11.14 -1.96 -4.89
CA VAL A 56 10.48 -1.01 -3.99
C VAL A 56 10.95 0.42 -4.24
N ILE A 57 12.25 0.63 -4.46
CA ILE A 57 12.81 1.95 -4.79
C ILE A 57 12.29 2.43 -6.15
N SER A 58 12.27 1.57 -7.18
CA SER A 58 11.78 1.95 -8.51
C SER A 58 10.27 2.26 -8.51
N LEU A 59 9.47 1.48 -7.76
CA LEU A 59 8.05 1.78 -7.53
C LEU A 59 7.87 3.08 -6.74
N GLY A 60 8.68 3.32 -5.72
CA GLY A 60 8.68 4.57 -4.96
C GLY A 60 9.00 5.78 -5.84
N ILE A 61 10.02 5.69 -6.69
CA ILE A 61 10.39 6.75 -7.66
C ILE A 61 9.28 6.93 -8.70
N TYR A 62 8.70 5.84 -9.23
CA TYR A 62 7.59 5.90 -10.18
C TYR A 62 6.36 6.57 -9.56
N PHE A 63 6.00 6.21 -8.32
CA PHE A 63 4.89 6.83 -7.60
C PHE A 63 5.16 8.31 -7.27
N THR A 64 6.37 8.65 -6.79
CA THR A 64 6.71 10.07 -6.52
C THR A 64 6.79 10.88 -7.81
N TYR A 65 7.31 10.32 -8.92
CA TYR A 65 7.36 11.00 -10.20
C TYR A 65 5.95 11.28 -10.75
N ASN A 66 5.05 10.30 -10.72
CA ASN A 66 3.65 10.51 -11.12
C ASN A 66 2.89 11.46 -10.17
N TYR A 67 3.20 11.42 -8.86
CA TYR A 67 2.55 12.29 -7.89
C TYR A 67 3.05 13.74 -7.99
N THR A 68 4.34 13.95 -8.27
CA THR A 68 4.92 15.29 -8.43
C THR A 68 4.61 15.89 -9.80
N GLN A 69 4.43 15.10 -10.85
CA GLN A 69 3.92 15.64 -12.12
C GLN A 69 2.50 16.21 -11.99
N ALA A 70 1.69 15.66 -11.07
CA ALA A 70 0.37 16.19 -10.79
C ALA A 70 0.39 17.55 -10.04
N THR A 71 1.51 17.93 -9.46
CA THR A 71 1.62 19.17 -8.62
C THR A 71 2.45 20.29 -9.24
N THR A 72 3.16 20.05 -10.36
CA THR A 72 3.94 21.09 -11.07
C THR A 72 3.16 21.77 -12.20
N GLY A 73 1.88 21.48 -12.34
CA GLY A 73 1.00 22.16 -13.29
C GLY A 73 0.60 23.56 -12.82
N ILE A 74 0.35 24.45 -13.76
CA ILE A 74 -0.28 25.75 -13.54
C ILE A 74 -1.60 25.52 -12.78
N ASN A 75 -1.75 26.16 -11.63
CA ASN A 75 -2.98 26.09 -10.83
C ASN A 75 -4.01 27.10 -11.30
N VAL A 76 -5.28 26.83 -11.06
CA VAL A 76 -6.38 27.76 -11.35
C VAL A 76 -6.15 29.13 -10.70
N ALA A 77 -5.60 29.16 -9.48
CA ALA A 77 -5.31 30.38 -8.74
C ALA A 77 -4.19 31.23 -9.38
N ASP A 78 -3.26 30.61 -10.12
CA ASP A 78 -2.16 31.32 -10.79
C ASP A 78 -2.67 32.14 -11.99
N ILE A 79 -3.75 31.65 -12.63
CA ILE A 79 -4.37 32.31 -13.77
C ILE A 79 -5.44 33.32 -13.29
N SER A 80 -6.22 32.95 -12.30
CA SER A 80 -7.25 33.80 -11.72
C SER A 80 -7.47 33.48 -10.24
N PRO A 81 -7.04 34.37 -9.35
CA PRO A 81 -7.24 34.20 -7.89
C PRO A 81 -8.72 34.07 -7.50
N GLU A 82 -9.63 34.75 -8.22
CA GLU A 82 -11.08 34.65 -7.98
C GLU A 82 -11.60 33.25 -8.24
N PHE A 83 -11.22 32.65 -9.39
CA PHE A 83 -11.62 31.28 -9.72
C PHE A 83 -10.91 30.26 -8.81
N GLY A 84 -9.66 30.49 -8.41
CA GLY A 84 -8.96 29.65 -7.43
C GLY A 84 -9.68 29.58 -6.09
N GLN A 85 -10.17 30.70 -5.57
CA GLN A 85 -10.96 30.71 -4.34
C GLN A 85 -12.31 29.99 -4.48
N LYS A 86 -12.95 30.10 -5.63
CA LYS A 86 -14.20 29.35 -5.92
C LYS A 86 -13.92 27.86 -5.98
N GLU A 87 -12.85 27.45 -6.64
CA GLU A 87 -12.44 26.06 -6.75
C GLU A 87 -12.19 25.43 -5.38
N VAL A 88 -11.38 26.06 -4.53
CA VAL A 88 -11.13 25.56 -3.16
C VAL A 88 -12.42 25.39 -2.38
N ARG A 89 -13.35 26.35 -2.47
CA ARG A 89 -14.65 26.21 -1.82
C ARG A 89 -15.46 25.03 -2.35
N PHE A 90 -15.46 24.82 -3.65
CA PHE A 90 -16.17 23.70 -4.25
C PHE A 90 -15.53 22.35 -3.87
N VAL A 91 -14.19 22.27 -3.90
CA VAL A 91 -13.46 21.05 -3.49
C VAL A 91 -13.83 20.66 -2.05
N ASN A 92 -13.76 21.57 -1.10
CA ASN A 92 -14.10 21.28 0.30
C ASN A 92 -15.57 20.83 0.45
N GLN A 93 -16.50 21.47 -0.27
CA GLN A 93 -17.91 21.04 -0.25
C GLN A 93 -18.13 19.68 -0.93
N ILE A 94 -17.40 19.40 -2.00
CA ILE A 94 -17.46 18.09 -2.70
C ILE A 94 -16.98 16.98 -1.79
N GLU A 95 -15.85 17.16 -1.09
CA GLU A 95 -15.33 16.20 -0.13
C GLU A 95 -16.33 15.92 1.00
N GLU A 96 -16.88 16.98 1.63
CA GLU A 96 -17.91 16.84 2.66
C GLU A 96 -19.13 16.04 2.16
N LYS A 97 -19.58 16.29 0.94
CA LYS A 97 -20.75 15.59 0.38
C LYS A 97 -20.41 14.15 -0.07
N ARG A 98 -19.18 13.90 -0.53
CA ARG A 98 -18.70 12.54 -0.82
C ARG A 98 -18.62 11.69 0.45
N ASP A 99 -18.12 12.24 1.54
CA ASP A 99 -18.08 11.58 2.85
C ASP A 99 -19.49 11.26 3.34
N SER A 100 -20.40 12.23 3.21
CA SER A 100 -21.82 12.03 3.53
C SER A 100 -22.45 10.94 2.69
N LEU A 101 -22.12 10.84 1.39
CA LEU A 101 -22.61 9.80 0.49
C LEU A 101 -22.05 8.42 0.84
N ALA A 102 -20.78 8.34 1.26
CA ALA A 102 -20.11 7.09 1.60
C ALA A 102 -20.76 6.38 2.80
N ILE A 103 -21.35 7.11 3.74
CA ILE A 103 -22.08 6.55 4.89
C ILE A 103 -23.23 5.66 4.42
N TYR A 104 -23.82 5.96 3.28
CA TYR A 104 -24.97 5.22 2.73
C TYR A 104 -24.57 4.04 1.83
N ALA A 105 -23.28 3.85 1.57
CA ALA A 105 -22.78 2.80 0.68
C ALA A 105 -23.21 1.39 1.12
N THR A 106 -23.21 1.13 2.43
CA THR A 106 -23.60 -0.16 3.01
C THR A 106 -25.10 -0.40 2.94
N ALA A 107 -25.92 0.66 3.15
CA ALA A 107 -27.37 0.54 3.17
C ALA A 107 -27.99 0.44 1.76
N ASN A 108 -27.33 1.01 0.74
CA ASN A 108 -27.82 1.09 -0.63
C ASN A 108 -26.66 0.96 -1.64
N PRO A 109 -26.00 -0.22 -1.75
CA PRO A 109 -24.77 -0.38 -2.53
C PRO A 109 -24.95 -0.14 -4.03
N GLU A 110 -26.09 -0.56 -4.61
CA GLU A 110 -26.37 -0.35 -6.03
C GLU A 110 -26.55 1.13 -6.39
N LEU A 111 -27.29 1.85 -5.54
CA LEU A 111 -27.50 3.28 -5.71
C LEU A 111 -26.20 4.06 -5.54
N TYR A 112 -25.39 3.69 -4.55
CA TYR A 112 -24.07 4.26 -4.33
C TYR A 112 -23.15 4.04 -5.53
N LYS A 113 -23.11 2.83 -6.09
CA LYS A 113 -22.31 2.50 -7.28
C LYS A 113 -22.72 3.34 -8.50
N LYS A 114 -24.03 3.52 -8.71
CA LYS A 114 -24.52 4.38 -9.80
C LYS A 114 -24.05 5.81 -9.61
N PHE A 115 -24.20 6.36 -8.43
CA PHE A 115 -23.83 7.73 -8.12
C PHE A 115 -22.33 7.99 -8.24
N THR A 116 -21.50 7.04 -7.78
CA THR A 116 -20.05 7.16 -7.94
C THR A 116 -19.59 7.06 -9.39
N ASN A 117 -20.31 6.34 -10.26
CA ASN A 117 -20.00 6.30 -11.69
C ASN A 117 -20.28 7.63 -12.39
N ASP A 118 -21.37 8.32 -12.03
CA ASP A 118 -21.69 9.64 -12.57
C ASP A 118 -20.58 10.66 -12.23
N LEU A 119 -20.06 10.60 -11.00
CA LEU A 119 -18.97 11.47 -10.56
C LEU A 119 -17.63 11.15 -11.22
N LYS A 120 -17.34 9.87 -11.52
CA LYS A 120 -16.09 9.47 -12.21
C LYS A 120 -15.92 10.13 -13.55
N ASN A 121 -17.00 10.30 -14.33
CA ASN A 121 -16.93 10.96 -15.61
C ASN A 121 -16.54 12.43 -15.47
N LEU A 122 -17.11 13.13 -14.49
CA LEU A 122 -16.75 14.52 -14.20
C LEU A 122 -15.34 14.65 -13.65
N ASP A 123 -14.88 13.70 -12.83
CA ASP A 123 -13.47 13.67 -12.38
C ASP A 123 -12.51 13.49 -13.57
N ALA A 124 -12.81 12.57 -14.48
CA ALA A 124 -12.01 12.37 -15.69
C ALA A 124 -11.98 13.61 -16.60
N ASP A 125 -13.11 14.29 -16.76
CA ASP A 125 -13.20 15.54 -17.52
C ASP A 125 -12.38 16.65 -16.86
N TYR A 126 -12.40 16.75 -15.53
CA TYR A 126 -11.59 17.71 -14.79
C TYR A 126 -10.09 17.46 -14.98
N GLU A 127 -9.63 16.20 -14.85
CA GLU A 127 -8.23 15.85 -15.07
C GLU A 127 -7.78 16.13 -16.52
N ARG A 128 -8.66 15.93 -17.51
CA ARG A 128 -8.38 16.31 -18.90
C ARG A 128 -8.19 17.82 -19.04
N LEU A 129 -9.08 18.63 -18.47
CA LEU A 129 -8.96 20.09 -18.46
C LEU A 129 -7.67 20.56 -17.77
N LYS A 130 -7.27 19.89 -16.70
CA LYS A 130 -6.03 20.18 -15.98
C LYS A 130 -4.79 19.94 -16.83
N VAL A 131 -4.79 18.87 -17.65
CA VAL A 131 -3.71 18.59 -18.60
C VAL A 131 -3.70 19.62 -19.76
N GLU A 132 -4.87 20.04 -20.23
CA GLU A 132 -5.00 21.02 -21.33
C GLU A 132 -4.63 22.45 -20.90
N LEU A 133 -4.77 22.78 -19.60
CA LEU A 133 -4.59 24.13 -19.09
C LEU A 133 -3.25 24.77 -19.45
N PRO A 134 -2.07 24.13 -19.26
CA PRO A 134 -0.78 24.74 -19.60
C PRO A 134 -0.56 24.95 -21.09
N GLU A 135 -1.20 24.14 -21.94
CA GLU A 135 -1.02 24.15 -23.40
C GLU A 135 -2.01 25.06 -24.12
N SER A 136 -3.07 25.48 -23.44
CA SER A 136 -4.14 26.26 -24.04
C SER A 136 -3.74 27.73 -24.26
N PRO A 137 -3.97 28.28 -25.46
CA PRO A 137 -3.79 29.71 -25.71
C PRO A 137 -4.79 30.59 -24.94
N ASN A 138 -5.90 30.01 -24.47
CA ASN A 138 -6.91 30.69 -23.66
C ASN A 138 -7.11 29.98 -22.32
N GLN A 139 -6.10 30.07 -21.47
CA GLN A 139 -6.10 29.44 -20.13
C GLN A 139 -7.31 29.87 -19.27
N LEU A 140 -7.77 31.11 -19.40
CA LEU A 140 -8.93 31.57 -18.64
C LEU A 140 -10.22 30.82 -19.01
N LEU A 141 -10.37 30.40 -20.27
CA LEU A 141 -11.51 29.59 -20.71
C LEU A 141 -11.47 28.19 -20.07
N ILE A 142 -10.30 27.57 -20.04
CA ILE A 142 -10.09 26.27 -19.40
C ILE A 142 -10.36 26.39 -17.88
N VAL A 143 -9.85 27.41 -17.22
CA VAL A 143 -10.12 27.67 -15.79
C VAL A 143 -11.62 27.79 -15.52
N LYS A 144 -12.35 28.53 -16.35
CA LYS A 144 -13.83 28.61 -16.21
C LYS A 144 -14.50 27.25 -16.37
N ALA A 145 -14.03 26.43 -17.33
CA ALA A 145 -14.55 25.07 -17.53
C ALA A 145 -14.24 24.17 -16.31
N MET A 146 -13.05 24.26 -15.73
CA MET A 146 -12.68 23.51 -14.53
C MET A 146 -13.56 23.88 -13.33
N VAL A 147 -13.76 25.17 -13.07
CA VAL A 147 -14.63 25.63 -11.98
C VAL A 147 -16.08 25.21 -12.22
N ARG A 148 -16.54 25.27 -13.46
CA ARG A 148 -17.88 24.82 -13.85
C ARG A 148 -18.05 23.29 -13.62
N ASN A 149 -17.04 22.51 -13.94
CA ASN A 149 -17.03 21.06 -13.68
C ASN A 149 -17.18 20.80 -12.16
N ARG A 150 -16.44 21.49 -11.29
CA ARG A 150 -16.58 21.35 -9.82
C ARG A 150 -17.97 21.76 -9.34
N GLU A 151 -18.54 22.82 -9.88
CA GLU A 151 -19.92 23.23 -9.57
C GLU A 151 -20.93 22.13 -9.94
N MET A 152 -20.78 21.49 -11.11
CA MET A 152 -21.62 20.38 -11.54
C MET A 152 -21.47 19.16 -10.64
N GLN A 153 -20.24 18.79 -10.24
CA GLN A 153 -20.01 17.71 -9.28
C GLN A 153 -20.76 17.94 -7.97
N LEU A 154 -20.63 19.17 -7.43
CA LEU A 154 -21.33 19.54 -6.19
C LEU A 154 -22.86 19.48 -6.33
N GLN A 155 -23.38 19.93 -7.48
CA GLN A 155 -24.83 19.89 -7.75
C GLN A 155 -25.34 18.45 -7.81
N ILE A 156 -24.61 17.55 -8.51
CA ILE A 156 -24.97 16.13 -8.58
C ILE A 156 -24.93 15.50 -7.19
N LEU A 157 -23.90 15.73 -6.40
CA LEU A 157 -23.79 15.20 -5.03
C LEU A 157 -24.95 15.64 -4.15
N LYS A 158 -25.35 16.91 -4.22
CA LYS A 158 -26.54 17.42 -3.50
C LYS A 158 -27.82 16.70 -3.92
N GLN A 159 -28.02 16.48 -5.21
CA GLN A 159 -29.19 15.74 -5.72
C GLN A 159 -29.17 14.28 -5.28
N GLN A 160 -28.02 13.62 -5.34
CA GLN A 160 -27.85 12.23 -4.92
C GLN A 160 -28.18 12.03 -3.43
N LEU A 161 -27.67 12.92 -2.57
CA LEU A 161 -27.98 12.91 -1.14
C LEU A 161 -29.47 13.15 -0.87
N MET A 162 -30.10 14.03 -1.63
CA MET A 162 -31.55 14.25 -1.53
C MET A 162 -32.35 12.98 -1.87
N ILE A 163 -31.98 12.29 -2.96
CA ILE A 163 -32.62 11.02 -3.36
C ILE A 163 -32.46 9.96 -2.27
N ILE A 164 -31.24 9.81 -1.71
CA ILE A 164 -30.97 8.86 -0.63
C ILE A 164 -31.87 9.16 0.58
N ASN A 165 -31.96 10.41 0.98
CA ASN A 165 -32.77 10.81 2.12
C ASN A 165 -34.27 10.48 1.88
N GLN A 166 -34.76 10.72 0.68
CA GLN A 166 -36.11 10.35 0.31
C GLN A 166 -36.34 8.82 0.37
N VAL A 167 -35.44 8.03 -0.21
CA VAL A 167 -35.50 6.56 -0.17
C VAL A 167 -35.49 6.05 1.27
N ASN A 168 -34.69 6.62 2.14
CA ASN A 168 -34.61 6.23 3.54
C ASN A 168 -35.89 6.60 4.31
N GLN A 169 -36.49 7.74 4.03
CA GLN A 169 -37.80 8.12 4.61
C GLN A 169 -38.89 7.14 4.19
N TYR A 170 -39.02 6.84 2.90
CA TYR A 170 -39.99 5.86 2.41
C TYR A 170 -39.83 4.47 3.03
N LYS A 171 -38.57 4.00 3.19
CA LYS A 171 -38.33 2.71 3.86
C LYS A 171 -38.76 2.74 5.32
N LYS A 172 -38.54 3.84 6.02
CA LYS A 172 -38.91 3.99 7.44
C LYS A 172 -40.42 4.05 7.64
N GLU A 173 -41.16 4.72 6.76
CA GLU A 173 -42.62 4.83 6.80
C GLU A 173 -43.32 3.51 6.46
N ASN A 174 -42.76 2.69 5.56
CA ASN A 174 -43.32 1.42 5.13
C ASN A 174 -42.84 0.20 5.96
N SER A 175 -41.99 0.40 6.96
CA SER A 175 -41.50 -0.64 7.87
C SER A 175 -42.28 -0.71 9.21
N ILE A 176 -43.39 0.00 9.31
CA ILE A 176 -44.36 -0.07 10.39
C ILE A 176 -45.54 -0.90 9.90
#